data_47eb9e4f38a0e86acb0e92af96389f53
#
_entry.id   47eb9e4f38a0e86acb0e92af96389f53
#
_cell.length_a   1.000
_cell.length_b   1.000
_cell.length_c   1.000
_cell.angle_alpha   90.00
_cell.angle_beta   90.00
_cell.angle_gamma   90.00
#
_symmetry.space_group_name_H-M   'P 1'
#
loop_
_entity.id
_entity.type
_entity.pdbx_description
1 polymer ?
#
loop_
_entity_poly.entity_id
_entity_poly.type
_entity_poly.pdbx_seq_one_letter_code
_entity_poly.pdbx_strand_id
1 'polypeptide(L)'
;MTSTLRGLEHIRCSERTAKRTVRSVAIVLGAALCFNMVSAASATNDPNKRITSKEYARGQLTVKNYKCIAVLYGKESAWKWKAVGNIGGTQQVYGIPQGKSEWLKDANPLEQIDWGLRYIGHRYGYTMTHEGKQPNTCKALDHWKIKGWH
;
A
#
# COMPACT_ATOMS: atom_id res chain seq x y z
N MET A 1 48.58 26.95 11.00
CA MET A 1 49.39 26.18 10.04
C MET A 1 48.48 25.41 9.14
N THR A 2 48.37 25.91 7.93
CA THR A 2 48.27 25.29 6.61
C THR A 2 47.13 24.28 6.41
N SER A 3 46.01 24.69 5.79
CA SER A 3 45.79 24.79 4.33
C SER A 3 45.84 23.46 3.59
N THR A 4 44.70 23.00 3.01
CA THR A 4 44.63 22.76 1.57
C THR A 4 43.19 22.45 1.10
N LEU A 5 42.64 23.34 0.27
CA LEU A 5 41.54 23.16 -0.67
C LEU A 5 42.03 22.39 -1.90
N ARG A 6 41.16 21.53 -2.46
CA ARG A 6 41.11 21.10 -3.89
C ARG A 6 40.04 19.98 -3.96
N GLY A 7 39.17 19.87 -4.98
CA GLY A 7 39.08 20.57 -6.24
C GLY A 7 37.74 20.22 -6.87
N LEU A 8 37.17 21.20 -7.52
CA LEU A 8 36.00 21.11 -8.40
C LEU A 8 36.47 20.51 -9.73
N GLU A 9 35.90 19.37 -10.13
CA GLU A 9 36.03 18.89 -11.50
C GLU A 9 34.76 19.15 -12.30
N HIS A 10 34.94 20.09 -13.25
CA HIS A 10 34.04 20.39 -14.34
C HIS A 10 33.89 19.22 -15.30
N ILE A 11 32.72 18.67 -15.48
CA ILE A 11 32.40 17.82 -16.63
C ILE A 11 31.94 18.70 -17.78
N ARG A 12 32.84 18.87 -18.73
CA ARG A 12 32.66 19.62 -19.96
C ARG A 12 31.95 18.75 -20.98
N CYS A 13 30.72 19.12 -21.34
CA CYS A 13 30.01 18.51 -22.46
C CYS A 13 30.66 18.91 -23.78
N SER A 14 31.17 17.94 -24.54
CA SER A 14 31.82 18.14 -25.85
C SER A 14 30.75 18.12 -26.95
N GLU A 15 30.45 19.30 -27.51
CA GLU A 15 29.73 19.45 -28.77
C GLU A 15 30.62 19.01 -29.94
N ARG A 16 30.26 17.94 -30.63
CA ARG A 16 30.82 17.59 -31.92
C ARG A 16 29.88 18.00 -33.03
N THR A 17 30.20 19.10 -33.65
CA THR A 17 29.65 19.60 -34.91
C THR A 17 30.07 18.66 -36.06
N ALA A 18 29.14 17.94 -36.63
CA ALA A 18 29.33 17.23 -37.92
C ALA A 18 28.54 17.93 -39.02
N LYS A 19 29.27 18.70 -39.82
CA LYS A 19 28.78 19.22 -41.12
C LYS A 19 28.60 18.04 -42.07
N ARG A 20 27.40 17.82 -42.59
CA ARG A 20 27.18 16.96 -43.75
C ARG A 20 26.22 17.62 -44.73
N THR A 21 26.77 17.77 -45.88
CA THR A 21 26.37 18.25 -47.19
C THR A 21 24.93 17.86 -47.63
N VAL A 22 24.27 18.86 -48.16
CA VAL A 22 22.96 18.82 -48.84
C VAL A 22 23.02 17.89 -50.08
N ARG A 23 22.10 16.96 -50.15
CA ARG A 23 21.57 16.45 -51.44
C ARG A 23 20.06 16.29 -51.31
N SER A 24 19.37 17.09 -52.09
CA SER A 24 17.92 17.09 -52.22
C SER A 24 17.45 15.77 -52.83
N VAL A 25 16.57 15.07 -52.14
CA VAL A 25 15.65 14.10 -52.77
C VAL A 25 14.30 14.33 -52.09
N ALA A 26 13.37 14.81 -52.88
CA ALA A 26 11.97 14.94 -52.49
C ALA A 26 11.35 13.53 -52.45
N ILE A 27 10.97 13.09 -51.27
CA ILE A 27 10.07 11.94 -51.13
C ILE A 27 8.93 12.40 -50.23
N VAL A 28 7.76 12.51 -50.86
CA VAL A 28 6.46 12.65 -50.21
C VAL A 28 6.19 11.33 -49.47
N LEU A 29 6.18 11.34 -48.17
CA LEU A 29 5.69 10.21 -47.41
C LEU A 29 4.91 10.73 -46.21
N GLY A 30 3.66 10.32 -46.14
CA GLY A 30 2.69 10.65 -45.12
C GLY A 30 3.19 10.30 -43.74
N ALA A 31 3.27 11.30 -42.89
CA ALA A 31 3.47 11.12 -41.45
C ALA A 31 2.19 10.56 -40.85
N ALA A 32 2.14 9.25 -40.66
CA ALA A 32 1.20 8.62 -39.75
C ALA A 32 1.63 8.99 -38.33
N LEU A 33 1.03 10.04 -37.78
CA LEU A 33 1.11 10.38 -36.38
C LEU A 33 0.40 9.29 -35.59
N CYS A 34 1.15 8.29 -35.12
CA CYS A 34 0.68 7.41 -34.05
C CYS A 34 0.58 8.24 -32.75
N PHE A 35 -0.58 8.86 -32.56
CA PHE A 35 -0.96 9.35 -31.24
C PHE A 35 -1.15 8.13 -30.34
N ASN A 36 -0.12 7.78 -29.56
CA ASN A 36 -0.29 6.93 -28.41
C ASN A 36 -1.15 7.72 -27.40
N MET A 37 -2.47 7.54 -27.50
CA MET A 37 -3.37 7.94 -26.44
C MET A 37 -3.10 7.04 -25.25
N VAL A 38 -2.22 7.50 -24.35
CA VAL A 38 -2.19 7.01 -22.98
C VAL A 38 -3.54 7.40 -22.38
N SER A 39 -4.50 6.47 -22.41
CA SER A 39 -5.73 6.61 -21.64
C SER A 39 -5.32 6.66 -20.16
N ALA A 40 -5.18 7.86 -19.62
CA ALA A 40 -5.23 8.08 -18.19
C ALA A 40 -6.63 7.60 -17.76
N ALA A 41 -6.70 6.43 -17.14
CA ALA A 41 -7.91 5.96 -16.48
C ALA A 41 -8.21 6.98 -15.39
N SER A 42 -9.08 7.93 -15.69
CA SER A 42 -9.66 8.83 -14.68
C SER A 42 -10.37 7.94 -13.67
N ALA A 43 -9.82 7.83 -12.47
CA ALA A 43 -10.54 7.27 -11.33
C ALA A 43 -11.76 8.17 -11.13
N THR A 44 -12.91 7.74 -11.63
CA THR A 44 -14.18 8.43 -11.38
C THR A 44 -14.46 8.31 -9.89
N ASN A 45 -14.30 9.41 -9.16
CA ASN A 45 -14.78 9.53 -7.79
C ASN A 45 -16.31 9.55 -7.84
N ASP A 46 -16.94 8.35 -7.81
CA ASP A 46 -18.35 8.21 -7.62
C ASP A 46 -18.68 8.60 -6.16
N PRO A 47 -19.41 9.71 -5.92
CA PRO A 47 -19.74 10.16 -4.57
C PRO A 47 -20.62 9.16 -3.80
N ASN A 48 -21.24 8.18 -4.48
CA ASN A 48 -22.05 7.12 -3.88
C ASN A 48 -21.28 5.81 -3.64
N LYS A 49 -20.02 5.73 -4.05
CA LYS A 49 -19.21 4.54 -3.84
C LYS A 49 -18.89 4.37 -2.35
N ARG A 50 -19.49 3.39 -1.71
CA ARG A 50 -19.17 3.04 -0.32
C ARG A 50 -17.75 2.47 -0.27
N ILE A 51 -16.90 3.05 0.60
CA ILE A 51 -15.57 2.56 0.85
C ILE A 51 -15.60 1.12 1.38
N THR A 52 -14.79 0.25 0.83
CA THR A 52 -14.66 -1.14 1.33
C THR A 52 -13.74 -1.19 2.55
N SER A 53 -13.85 -2.25 3.37
CA SER A 53 -12.95 -2.48 4.52
C SER A 53 -11.48 -2.53 4.11
N LYS A 54 -11.19 -3.07 2.91
CA LYS A 54 -9.82 -3.12 2.39
C LYS A 54 -9.29 -1.74 1.98
N GLU A 55 -10.10 -0.95 1.30
CA GLU A 55 -9.75 0.43 0.94
C GLU A 55 -9.55 1.30 2.18
N TYR A 56 -10.44 1.15 3.17
CA TYR A 56 -10.34 1.85 4.44
C TYR A 56 -9.04 1.49 5.19
N ALA A 57 -8.73 0.21 5.36
CA ALA A 57 -7.49 -0.25 5.98
C ALA A 57 -6.25 0.22 5.21
N ARG A 58 -6.32 0.28 3.87
CA ARG A 58 -5.24 0.78 3.01
C ARG A 58 -4.97 2.27 3.25
N GLY A 59 -6.01 3.06 3.46
CA GLY A 59 -5.89 4.50 3.73
C GLY A 59 -5.27 4.83 5.09
N GLN A 60 -5.29 3.88 6.04
CA GLN A 60 -4.75 4.09 7.39
C GLN A 60 -3.31 3.59 7.58
N LEU A 61 -2.77 2.86 6.62
CA LEU A 61 -1.52 2.11 6.81
C LEU A 61 -0.50 2.42 5.71
N THR A 62 0.78 2.37 6.07
CA THR A 62 1.84 2.31 5.07
C THR A 62 1.64 1.11 4.15
N VAL A 63 2.16 1.18 2.91
CA VAL A 63 2.07 0.08 1.93
C VAL A 63 2.57 -1.25 2.51
N LYS A 64 3.66 -1.22 3.29
CA LYS A 64 4.22 -2.41 3.95
C LYS A 64 3.24 -2.99 4.95
N ASN A 65 2.72 -2.18 5.87
CA ASN A 65 1.79 -2.61 6.91
C ASN A 65 0.47 -3.10 6.32
N TYR A 66 -0.03 -2.43 5.28
CA TYR A 66 -1.23 -2.88 4.57
C TYR A 66 -1.05 -4.27 3.94
N LYS A 67 0.09 -4.55 3.29
CA LYS A 67 0.36 -5.88 2.74
C LYS A 67 0.30 -6.98 3.81
N CYS A 68 0.83 -6.72 5.00
CA CYS A 68 0.79 -7.67 6.09
C CYS A 68 -0.63 -7.90 6.62
N ILE A 69 -1.40 -6.82 6.87
CA ILE A 69 -2.77 -6.95 7.37
C ILE A 69 -3.70 -7.57 6.33
N ALA A 70 -3.47 -7.29 5.04
CA ALA A 70 -4.27 -7.87 3.96
C ALA A 70 -4.18 -9.39 3.94
N VAL A 71 -3.00 -9.95 4.17
CA VAL A 71 -2.79 -11.39 4.29
C VAL A 71 -3.39 -11.91 5.60
N LEU A 72 -3.13 -11.25 6.72
CA LEU A 72 -3.61 -11.67 8.05
C LEU A 72 -5.13 -11.76 8.08
N TYR A 73 -5.85 -10.70 7.74
CA TYR A 73 -7.32 -10.71 7.75
C TYR A 73 -7.92 -11.56 6.63
N GLY A 74 -7.15 -11.79 5.56
CA GLY A 74 -7.50 -12.80 4.56
C GLY A 74 -7.54 -14.21 5.14
N LYS A 75 -6.62 -14.54 6.05
CA LYS A 75 -6.54 -15.83 6.75
C LYS A 75 -7.53 -15.95 7.90
N GLU A 76 -7.76 -14.87 8.66
CA GLU A 76 -8.67 -14.86 9.81
C GLU A 76 -10.14 -15.02 9.41
N SER A 77 -10.60 -14.25 8.46
CA SER A 77 -12.03 -14.18 8.13
C SER A 77 -12.36 -14.09 6.63
N ALA A 78 -11.35 -14.13 5.75
CA ALA A 78 -11.48 -13.74 4.36
C ALA A 78 -12.11 -12.33 4.20
N TRP A 79 -11.84 -11.42 5.14
CA TRP A 79 -12.42 -10.06 5.22
C TRP A 79 -13.94 -10.01 5.44
N LYS A 80 -14.53 -11.11 5.90
CA LYS A 80 -15.97 -11.19 6.17
C LYS A 80 -16.28 -10.58 7.54
N TRP A 81 -16.97 -9.48 7.56
CA TRP A 81 -17.28 -8.74 8.80
C TRP A 81 -18.29 -9.45 9.73
N LYS A 82 -19.09 -10.38 9.19
CA LYS A 82 -19.99 -11.26 9.96
C LYS A 82 -19.40 -12.65 10.24
N ALA A 83 -18.10 -12.82 10.04
CA ALA A 83 -17.47 -14.10 10.33
C ALA A 83 -17.54 -14.41 11.83
N VAL A 84 -17.88 -15.66 12.14
CA VAL A 84 -17.80 -16.22 13.50
C VAL A 84 -16.87 -17.42 13.44
N GLY A 85 -15.85 -17.41 14.27
CA GLY A 85 -14.90 -18.51 14.39
C GLY A 85 -14.95 -19.15 15.77
N ASN A 86 -14.18 -20.24 15.94
CA ASN A 86 -14.13 -21.07 17.15
C ASN A 86 -15.51 -21.53 17.61
N ILE A 87 -16.37 -21.93 16.67
CA ILE A 87 -17.73 -22.43 16.95
C ILE A 87 -17.59 -23.74 17.73
N GLY A 88 -18.25 -23.80 18.91
CA GLY A 88 -18.15 -24.93 19.83
C GLY A 88 -16.95 -24.87 20.80
N GLY A 89 -16.06 -23.90 20.67
CA GLY A 89 -15.02 -23.64 21.65
C GLY A 89 -15.53 -22.84 22.86
N THR A 90 -14.65 -22.67 23.86
CA THR A 90 -14.98 -21.95 25.10
C THR A 90 -15.25 -20.47 24.90
N GLN A 91 -14.74 -19.89 23.83
CA GLN A 91 -14.93 -18.47 23.49
C GLN A 91 -14.90 -18.28 21.98
N GLN A 92 -16.00 -17.81 21.42
CA GLN A 92 -16.11 -17.47 20.00
C GLN A 92 -15.29 -16.21 19.65
N VAL A 93 -14.94 -16.09 18.38
CA VAL A 93 -14.25 -14.93 17.81
C VAL A 93 -15.06 -14.36 16.65
N TYR A 94 -14.98 -13.04 16.43
CA TYR A 94 -15.91 -12.34 15.56
C TYR A 94 -15.24 -11.38 14.60
N GLY A 95 -15.90 -11.20 13.47
CA GLY A 95 -15.64 -10.16 12.50
C GLY A 95 -14.36 -10.34 11.69
N ILE A 96 -13.96 -9.28 11.03
CA ILE A 96 -12.76 -9.27 10.19
C ILE A 96 -11.50 -9.67 10.96
N PRO A 97 -11.25 -9.12 12.20
CA PRO A 97 -10.05 -9.43 12.97
C PRO A 97 -10.12 -10.74 13.76
N GLN A 98 -11.25 -11.44 13.76
CA GLN A 98 -11.49 -12.63 14.59
C GLN A 98 -11.16 -12.37 16.07
N GLY A 99 -11.63 -11.24 16.56
CA GLY A 99 -11.43 -10.82 17.97
C GLY A 99 -12.41 -11.48 18.92
N LYS A 100 -12.02 -11.63 20.19
CA LYS A 100 -12.83 -12.23 21.26
C LYS A 100 -13.86 -11.28 21.87
N SER A 101 -13.99 -10.06 21.35
CA SER A 101 -14.94 -9.07 21.84
C SER A 101 -16.34 -9.28 21.24
N GLU A 102 -17.34 -9.43 22.10
CA GLU A 102 -18.76 -9.51 21.70
C GLU A 102 -19.21 -8.29 20.89
N TRP A 103 -18.66 -7.10 21.20
CA TRP A 103 -18.91 -5.86 20.46
C TRP A 103 -18.70 -6.00 18.94
N LEU A 104 -17.76 -6.85 18.52
CA LEU A 104 -17.46 -7.05 17.10
C LEU A 104 -18.61 -7.70 16.32
N LYS A 105 -19.58 -8.33 16.99
CA LYS A 105 -20.78 -8.90 16.32
C LYS A 105 -21.60 -7.83 15.63
N ASP A 106 -21.75 -6.68 16.29
CA ASP A 106 -22.67 -5.61 15.89
C ASP A 106 -21.92 -4.42 15.24
N ALA A 107 -20.61 -4.35 15.41
CA ALA A 107 -19.75 -3.32 14.86
C ALA A 107 -19.77 -3.36 13.32
N ASN A 108 -19.83 -2.19 12.69
CA ASN A 108 -19.73 -2.09 11.24
C ASN A 108 -18.32 -2.48 10.76
N PRO A 109 -18.16 -2.80 9.45
CA PRO A 109 -16.89 -3.28 8.92
C PRO A 109 -15.70 -2.35 9.15
N LEU A 110 -15.90 -1.02 9.13
CA LEU A 110 -14.82 -0.04 9.31
C LEU A 110 -14.39 0.05 10.78
N GLU A 111 -15.36 0.01 11.69
CA GLU A 111 -15.09 -0.04 13.14
C GLU A 111 -14.35 -1.31 13.54
N GLN A 112 -14.65 -2.45 12.89
CA GLN A 112 -13.89 -3.69 13.11
C GLN A 112 -12.43 -3.55 12.67
N ILE A 113 -12.15 -2.81 11.58
CA ILE A 113 -10.78 -2.49 11.17
C ILE A 113 -10.08 -1.65 12.25
N ASP A 114 -10.71 -0.57 12.71
CA ASP A 114 -10.15 0.29 13.75
C ASP A 114 -9.86 -0.47 15.04
N TRP A 115 -10.80 -1.32 15.46
CA TRP A 115 -10.61 -2.18 16.62
C TRP A 115 -9.40 -3.10 16.45
N GLY A 116 -9.31 -3.79 15.31
CA GLY A 116 -8.24 -4.73 15.04
C GLY A 116 -6.86 -4.07 14.93
N LEU A 117 -6.78 -2.88 14.31
CA LEU A 117 -5.52 -2.13 14.24
C LEU A 117 -5.09 -1.65 15.63
N ARG A 118 -6.00 -1.21 16.49
CA ARG A 118 -5.70 -0.88 17.88
C ARG A 118 -5.23 -2.11 18.67
N TYR A 119 -5.92 -3.24 18.54
CA TYR A 119 -5.52 -4.51 19.17
C TYR A 119 -4.09 -4.90 18.77
N ILE A 120 -3.77 -4.87 17.47
CA ILE A 120 -2.43 -5.17 16.96
C ILE A 120 -1.39 -4.20 17.55
N GLY A 121 -1.71 -2.92 17.61
CA GLY A 121 -0.83 -1.91 18.18
C GLY A 121 -0.55 -2.16 19.68
N HIS A 122 -1.57 -2.52 20.47
CA HIS A 122 -1.41 -2.87 21.88
C HIS A 122 -0.58 -4.14 22.08
N ARG A 123 -0.83 -5.16 21.26
CA ARG A 123 -0.19 -6.47 21.43
C ARG A 123 1.23 -6.55 20.85
N TYR A 124 1.45 -5.98 19.67
CA TYR A 124 2.71 -6.09 18.92
C TYR A 124 3.50 -4.78 18.86
N GLY A 125 2.98 -3.73 19.49
CA GLY A 125 3.58 -2.40 19.52
C GLY A 125 3.33 -1.60 18.24
N TYR A 126 3.90 -0.39 18.25
CA TYR A 126 3.81 0.58 17.15
C TYR A 126 5.21 0.93 16.64
N THR A 127 5.27 1.37 15.40
CA THR A 127 6.46 1.99 14.81
C THR A 127 6.12 3.40 14.34
N MET A 128 6.99 4.37 14.60
CA MET A 128 6.88 5.71 14.04
C MET A 128 7.38 5.69 12.59
N THR A 129 6.60 6.25 11.68
CA THR A 129 6.93 6.40 10.27
C THR A 129 6.71 7.86 9.87
N HIS A 130 7.07 8.25 8.65
CA HIS A 130 6.75 9.57 8.11
C HIS A 130 5.22 9.79 7.95
N GLU A 131 4.44 8.71 7.87
CA GLU A 131 2.97 8.75 7.84
C GLU A 131 2.35 8.73 9.25
N GLY A 132 3.17 8.80 10.29
CA GLY A 132 2.74 8.78 11.70
C GLY A 132 2.93 7.43 12.38
N LYS A 133 2.24 7.27 13.53
CA LYS A 133 2.29 6.08 14.38
C LYS A 133 1.53 4.92 13.72
N GLN A 134 2.23 3.84 13.40
CA GLN A 134 1.70 2.68 12.68
C GLN A 134 1.74 1.41 13.56
N PRO A 135 0.65 0.61 13.63
CA PRO A 135 0.67 -0.68 14.31
C PRO A 135 1.57 -1.68 13.59
N ASN A 136 2.25 -2.54 14.33
CA ASN A 136 3.18 -3.53 13.78
C ASN A 136 2.45 -4.75 13.18
N THR A 137 1.70 -4.54 12.11
CA THR A 137 0.88 -5.57 11.46
C THR A 137 1.70 -6.73 10.90
N CYS A 138 2.94 -6.51 10.50
CA CYS A 138 3.83 -7.57 10.04
C CYS A 138 4.27 -8.49 11.18
N LYS A 139 4.51 -7.95 12.38
CA LYS A 139 4.77 -8.79 13.57
C LYS A 139 3.55 -9.65 13.93
N ALA A 140 2.34 -9.10 13.79
CA ALA A 140 1.11 -9.86 14.00
C ALA A 140 0.97 -11.01 12.98
N LEU A 141 1.24 -10.74 11.70
CA LEU A 141 1.23 -11.76 10.65
C LEU A 141 2.29 -12.85 10.90
N ASP A 142 3.50 -12.48 11.32
CA ASP A 142 4.56 -13.45 11.60
C ASP A 142 4.22 -14.31 12.82
N HIS A 143 3.61 -13.72 13.87
CA HIS A 143 3.05 -14.49 14.97
C HIS A 143 1.98 -15.48 14.50
N TRP A 144 1.06 -15.02 13.65
CA TRP A 144 0.01 -15.87 13.09
C TRP A 144 0.58 -17.06 12.29
N LYS A 145 1.62 -16.85 11.49
CA LYS A 145 2.29 -17.94 10.73
C LYS A 145 2.85 -19.02 11.65
N ILE A 146 3.30 -18.64 12.85
CA ILE A 146 3.92 -19.58 13.80
C ILE A 146 2.87 -20.26 14.68
N LYS A 147 1.86 -19.51 15.13
CA LYS A 147 0.91 -19.94 16.17
C LYS A 147 -0.49 -20.23 15.64
N GLY A 148 -0.84 -19.80 14.42
CA GLY A 148 -2.17 -19.93 13.84
C GLY A 148 -3.21 -18.95 14.37
N TRP A 149 -2.80 -17.94 15.18
CA TRP A 149 -3.62 -16.86 15.74
C TRP A 149 -2.79 -15.60 15.98
N HIS A 150 -3.43 -14.45 16.20
CA HIS A 150 -2.74 -13.19 16.51
C HIS A 150 -3.37 -12.44 17.67
#